data_dffc7e6b8f9ca1c55fc16f0c80df5c71
#
_entry.id   dffc7e6b8f9ca1c55fc16f0c80df5c71
#
_cell.length_a   1.000
_cell.length_b   1.000
_cell.length_c   1.000
_cell.angle_alpha   90.00
_cell.angle_beta   90.00
_cell.angle_gamma   90.00
#
_symmetry.space_group_name_H-M   'P 1'
#
loop_
_entity.id
_entity.type
_entity.pdbx_description
1 polymer ?
#
loop_
_entity_poly.entity_id
_entity_poly.type
_entity_poly.pdbx_seq_one_letter_code
_entity_poly.pdbx_strand_id
1 'polypeptide(L)'
;MKRAFLISLILLSVSQPIMAFDLDLTVDDDIRKNYNSSKLVKDTHTENLEETLPALPEISKYKEAEVTTTKPEVYNPPPVLKQGNVKIHAGSTFEVVNSAKISDWQQKGTTVRFAVKTPIVKKKYTIPAGTVFVGKILDSHQPQITCNGGLVVIRIQSMIYKGQTIPVNAYVTKANSQKIFLNNIKGDRTYLQTTWKKGNWGRTLFNKMMTLTVNLGGDGSTFILSPFPLAYGTICLGLNTLTSPICAFFAKGGHVSIPAGSKFTVRLQDPAYID
;
A
#
# COMPACT_ATOMS: atom_id res chain seq x y z
N MET A 1 49.64 -8.20 25.70
CA MET A 1 49.57 -8.89 24.42
C MET A 1 48.15 -9.01 23.86
N LYS A 2 47.11 -9.37 24.62
CA LYS A 2 45.73 -9.47 24.11
C LYS A 2 45.12 -8.16 23.57
N ARG A 3 45.53 -7.01 24.10
CA ARG A 3 45.01 -5.68 23.68
C ARG A 3 45.61 -5.21 22.34
N ALA A 4 46.86 -5.53 22.06
CA ALA A 4 47.50 -5.20 20.80
C ALA A 4 46.93 -5.99 19.60
N PHE A 5 46.47 -7.22 19.85
CA PHE A 5 45.84 -8.05 18.82
C PHE A 5 44.46 -7.53 18.39
N LEU A 6 43.71 -6.96 19.34
CA LEU A 6 42.40 -6.38 19.06
C LEU A 6 42.49 -5.09 18.23
N ILE A 7 43.50 -4.27 18.49
CA ILE A 7 43.81 -3.05 17.72
C ILE A 7 44.24 -3.40 16.28
N SER A 8 45.06 -4.43 16.12
CA SER A 8 45.46 -4.91 14.80
C SER A 8 44.29 -5.44 13.97
N LEU A 9 43.32 -6.13 14.59
CA LEU A 9 42.13 -6.65 13.93
C LEU A 9 41.20 -5.51 13.47
N ILE A 10 41.08 -4.45 14.28
CA ILE A 10 40.26 -3.27 13.92
C ILE A 10 40.93 -2.48 12.77
N LEU A 11 42.23 -2.33 12.78
CA LEU A 11 42.98 -1.69 11.68
C LEU A 11 42.89 -2.46 10.37
N LEU A 12 42.88 -3.80 10.40
CA LEU A 12 42.70 -4.62 9.20
C LEU A 12 41.29 -4.50 8.60
N SER A 13 40.28 -4.26 9.44
CA SER A 13 38.87 -4.08 8.94
C SER A 13 38.65 -2.72 8.27
N VAL A 14 39.48 -1.72 8.56
CA VAL A 14 39.36 -0.36 7.98
C VAL A 14 40.15 -0.23 6.68
N SER A 15 41.09 -1.14 6.41
CA SER A 15 41.96 -1.11 5.21
C SER A 15 41.36 -1.87 4.00
N GLN A 16 40.15 -2.36 4.07
CA GLN A 16 39.46 -2.82 2.86
C GLN A 16 39.27 -1.61 1.93
N PRO A 17 39.87 -1.64 0.72
CA PRO A 17 39.56 -0.57 -0.24
C PRO A 17 38.07 -0.59 -0.45
N ILE A 18 37.45 0.54 -0.20
CA ILE A 18 36.12 0.80 -0.73
C ILE A 18 36.28 0.64 -2.24
N MET A 19 35.90 -0.51 -2.79
CA MET A 19 35.73 -0.63 -4.22
C MET A 19 34.73 0.47 -4.57
N ALA A 20 35.23 1.63 -4.97
CA ALA A 20 34.47 2.58 -5.73
C ALA A 20 33.93 1.75 -6.89
N PHE A 21 32.63 1.52 -6.91
CA PHE A 21 31.95 1.10 -8.12
C PHE A 21 32.16 2.27 -9.09
N ASP A 22 33.22 2.18 -9.86
CA ASP A 22 33.39 3.00 -11.05
C ASP A 22 32.23 2.57 -11.96
N LEU A 23 31.15 3.34 -11.91
CA LEU A 23 30.05 3.16 -12.84
C LEU A 23 30.63 3.57 -14.19
N ASP A 24 31.03 2.59 -14.97
CA ASP A 24 31.56 2.79 -16.29
C ASP A 24 30.42 3.34 -17.19
N LEU A 25 30.30 4.65 -17.20
CA LEU A 25 29.32 5.39 -18.02
C LEU A 25 29.65 5.32 -19.52
N THR A 26 30.81 4.76 -19.88
CA THR A 26 31.22 4.62 -21.28
C THR A 26 30.38 3.58 -22.01
N VAL A 27 29.80 2.62 -21.30
CA VAL A 27 28.90 1.59 -21.87
C VAL A 27 27.65 2.21 -22.44
N ASP A 28 27.10 3.24 -21.82
CA ASP A 28 25.90 3.93 -22.33
C ASP A 28 26.18 4.74 -23.58
N ASP A 29 27.36 5.33 -23.70
CA ASP A 29 27.78 6.06 -24.90
C ASP A 29 28.10 5.12 -26.07
N ASP A 30 28.67 3.95 -25.80
CA ASP A 30 28.90 2.92 -26.80
C ASP A 30 27.59 2.30 -27.29
N ILE A 31 26.62 2.08 -26.40
CA ILE A 31 25.29 1.62 -26.79
C ILE A 31 24.58 2.67 -27.65
N ARG A 32 24.66 3.95 -27.30
CA ARG A 32 24.08 5.05 -28.09
C ARG A 32 24.74 5.22 -29.46
N LYS A 33 26.04 5.12 -29.55
CA LYS A 33 26.79 5.20 -30.81
C LYS A 33 26.50 4.04 -31.75
N ASN A 34 26.31 2.85 -31.19
CA ASN A 34 26.05 1.63 -31.96
C ASN A 34 24.56 1.34 -32.17
N TYR A 35 23.67 2.17 -31.54
CA TYR A 35 22.23 2.01 -31.71
C TYR A 35 21.79 2.53 -33.06
N ASN A 36 21.73 1.61 -34.02
CA ASN A 36 21.17 1.91 -35.34
C ASN A 36 19.74 1.43 -35.38
N SER A 37 18.80 2.36 -35.27
CA SER A 37 17.35 2.07 -35.28
C SER A 37 16.88 1.39 -36.58
N SER A 38 17.65 1.50 -37.66
CA SER A 38 17.35 0.79 -38.93
C SER A 38 17.75 -0.68 -38.89
N LYS A 39 18.51 -1.14 -37.92
CA LYS A 39 18.82 -2.55 -37.65
C LYS A 39 17.88 -3.22 -36.64
N LEU A 40 16.91 -2.51 -36.11
CA LEU A 40 15.77 -3.12 -35.42
C LEU A 40 14.96 -3.86 -36.49
N VAL A 41 15.38 -5.05 -36.67
CA VAL A 41 14.70 -6.22 -37.20
C VAL A 41 13.36 -5.93 -37.90
N LYS A 42 13.46 -5.63 -39.17
CA LYS A 42 12.38 -5.88 -40.08
C LYS A 42 12.35 -7.34 -40.52
N ASP A 43 13.34 -8.13 -40.16
CA ASP A 43 13.52 -9.51 -40.59
C ASP A 43 13.74 -10.46 -39.43
N THR A 44 12.73 -10.59 -38.56
CA THR A 44 12.52 -11.89 -37.93
C THR A 44 11.79 -12.74 -38.97
N HIS A 45 12.52 -13.28 -39.89
CA HIS A 45 12.13 -14.51 -40.54
C HIS A 45 11.95 -15.55 -39.46
N THR A 46 10.73 -15.76 -39.06
CA THR A 46 10.28 -16.83 -38.14
C THR A 46 10.50 -18.23 -38.73
N GLU A 47 11.04 -18.32 -39.95
CA GLU A 47 11.20 -19.60 -40.66
C GLU A 47 12.42 -20.43 -40.23
N ASN A 48 13.39 -19.87 -39.52
CA ASN A 48 14.61 -20.62 -39.17
C ASN A 48 14.77 -20.93 -37.70
N LEU A 49 13.78 -20.62 -36.84
CA LEU A 49 13.85 -20.93 -35.42
C LEU A 49 13.29 -22.32 -35.06
N GLU A 50 12.58 -22.98 -35.99
CA GLU A 50 12.07 -24.33 -35.74
C GLU A 50 13.11 -25.44 -35.89
N GLU A 51 14.23 -25.18 -36.61
CA GLU A 51 15.23 -26.22 -36.93
C GLU A 51 16.32 -26.40 -35.89
N THR A 52 16.48 -25.50 -34.92
CA THR A 52 17.60 -25.53 -33.94
C THR A 52 17.19 -25.67 -32.50
N LEU A 53 15.91 -25.68 -32.17
CA LEU A 53 15.47 -25.96 -30.82
C LEU A 53 15.31 -27.45 -30.61
N PRO A 54 15.94 -28.05 -29.56
CA PRO A 54 15.67 -29.44 -29.20
C PRO A 54 14.16 -29.57 -28.95
N ALA A 55 13.55 -30.62 -29.53
CA ALA A 55 12.12 -30.89 -29.38
C ALA A 55 11.69 -30.72 -27.90
N LEU A 56 10.93 -29.68 -27.63
CA LEU A 56 10.31 -29.51 -26.32
C LEU A 56 9.43 -30.76 -26.07
N PRO A 57 9.53 -31.38 -24.90
CA PRO A 57 8.66 -32.47 -24.55
C PRO A 57 7.20 -32.01 -24.74
N GLU A 58 6.44 -32.82 -25.47
CA GLU A 58 5.03 -32.54 -25.77
C GLU A 58 4.27 -32.10 -24.52
N ILE A 59 3.93 -30.83 -24.47
CA ILE A 59 3.09 -30.24 -23.39
C ILE A 59 1.62 -30.59 -23.68
N SER A 60 1.36 -31.81 -24.13
CA SER A 60 0.00 -32.31 -24.41
C SER A 60 -0.83 -32.63 -23.17
N LYS A 61 -0.30 -32.40 -21.94
CA LYS A 61 -1.00 -32.68 -20.68
C LYS A 61 -1.35 -31.48 -19.82
N TYR A 62 -0.93 -30.29 -20.19
CA TYR A 62 -1.52 -29.10 -19.56
C TYR A 62 -2.76 -28.76 -20.37
N LYS A 63 -3.94 -29.18 -19.90
CA LYS A 63 -5.18 -28.53 -20.26
C LYS A 63 -4.91 -27.04 -20.10
N GLU A 64 -4.94 -26.30 -21.20
CA GLU A 64 -5.06 -24.85 -21.19
C GLU A 64 -6.15 -24.56 -20.17
N ALA A 65 -5.73 -24.09 -18.97
CA ALA A 65 -6.67 -23.47 -18.08
C ALA A 65 -7.16 -22.29 -18.92
N GLU A 66 -8.40 -22.39 -19.41
CA GLU A 66 -9.09 -21.25 -20.00
C GLU A 66 -8.84 -20.08 -19.04
N VAL A 67 -7.89 -19.24 -19.42
CA VAL A 67 -7.79 -17.91 -18.84
C VAL A 67 -9.08 -17.24 -19.30
N THR A 68 -10.13 -17.49 -18.53
CA THR A 68 -11.34 -16.70 -18.60
C THR A 68 -10.86 -15.30 -18.24
N THR A 69 -10.48 -14.56 -19.27
CA THR A 69 -10.39 -13.10 -19.21
C THR A 69 -11.80 -12.66 -18.87
N THR A 70 -12.14 -12.72 -17.59
CA THR A 70 -13.32 -12.07 -17.05
C THR A 70 -13.09 -10.60 -17.35
N LYS A 71 -13.66 -10.14 -18.48
CA LYS A 71 -13.88 -8.71 -18.71
C LYS A 71 -14.27 -8.13 -17.37
N PRO A 72 -13.64 -7.02 -16.92
CA PRO A 72 -14.02 -6.39 -15.69
C PRO A 72 -15.55 -6.21 -15.76
N GLU A 73 -16.24 -6.88 -14.87
CA GLU A 73 -17.70 -6.84 -14.80
C GLU A 73 -18.07 -5.36 -14.65
N VAL A 74 -18.55 -4.78 -15.76
CA VAL A 74 -19.03 -3.41 -15.78
C VAL A 74 -20.19 -3.39 -14.80
N TYR A 75 -19.97 -2.82 -13.62
CA TYR A 75 -21.03 -2.65 -12.62
C TYR A 75 -22.11 -1.77 -13.24
N ASN A 76 -23.18 -2.39 -13.69
CA ASN A 76 -24.40 -1.70 -14.05
C ASN A 76 -25.19 -1.47 -12.77
N PRO A 77 -25.32 -0.21 -12.29
CA PRO A 77 -26.15 0.07 -11.14
C PRO A 77 -27.58 -0.38 -11.44
N PRO A 78 -28.29 -0.95 -10.44
CA PRO A 78 -29.68 -1.33 -10.62
C PRO A 78 -30.48 -0.10 -11.06
N PRO A 79 -31.44 -0.26 -11.97
CA PRO A 79 -32.28 0.85 -12.43
C PRO A 79 -32.96 1.49 -11.22
N VAL A 80 -32.84 2.81 -11.09
CA VAL A 80 -33.51 3.57 -10.04
C VAL A 80 -34.98 3.58 -10.37
N LEU A 81 -35.74 2.68 -9.74
CA LEU A 81 -37.18 2.66 -9.85
C LEU A 81 -37.73 3.93 -9.20
N LYS A 82 -38.58 4.66 -9.93
CA LYS A 82 -39.30 5.82 -9.42
C LYS A 82 -40.44 5.33 -8.51
N GLN A 83 -40.13 4.73 -7.38
CA GLN A 83 -41.09 4.33 -6.35
C GLN A 83 -41.01 5.38 -5.25
N GLY A 84 -42.00 6.21 -5.13
CA GLY A 84 -42.10 7.20 -4.07
C GLY A 84 -42.32 8.63 -4.54
N ASN A 85 -43.00 9.41 -3.68
CA ASN A 85 -43.43 10.77 -3.96
C ASN A 85 -42.35 11.83 -3.65
N VAL A 86 -41.36 11.50 -2.85
CA VAL A 86 -40.34 12.44 -2.40
C VAL A 86 -38.98 12.06 -3.00
N LYS A 87 -38.45 12.97 -3.80
CA LYS A 87 -37.11 12.80 -4.45
C LYS A 87 -36.01 13.27 -3.53
N ILE A 88 -35.07 12.37 -3.24
CA ILE A 88 -33.77 12.71 -2.65
C ILE A 88 -32.81 12.99 -3.81
N HIS A 89 -32.19 14.15 -3.82
CA HIS A 89 -31.29 14.55 -4.91
C HIS A 89 -29.96 13.76 -4.87
N ALA A 90 -29.41 13.51 -6.04
CA ALA A 90 -28.03 13.04 -6.18
C ALA A 90 -27.06 14.00 -5.45
N GLY A 91 -26.00 13.46 -4.89
CA GLY A 91 -25.05 14.23 -4.10
C GLY A 91 -25.43 14.45 -2.65
N SER A 92 -26.64 14.04 -2.22
CA SER A 92 -27.05 14.10 -0.81
C SER A 92 -26.14 13.22 0.05
N THR A 93 -25.75 13.75 1.21
CA THR A 93 -24.83 13.07 2.15
C THR A 93 -25.56 12.71 3.44
N PHE A 94 -25.24 11.51 3.96
CA PHE A 94 -25.84 10.95 5.17
C PHE A 94 -24.77 10.49 6.13
N GLU A 95 -24.88 10.84 7.39
CA GLU A 95 -24.05 10.32 8.45
C GLU A 95 -24.64 9.00 8.95
N VAL A 96 -23.84 7.96 8.90
CA VAL A 96 -24.22 6.59 9.24
C VAL A 96 -23.16 5.92 10.07
N VAL A 97 -23.51 4.80 10.68
CA VAL A 97 -22.60 4.00 11.50
C VAL A 97 -22.62 2.57 10.98
N ASN A 98 -21.43 1.95 10.82
CA ASN A 98 -21.36 0.56 10.40
C ASN A 98 -21.85 -0.37 11.52
N SER A 99 -22.63 -1.37 11.15
CA SER A 99 -23.17 -2.36 12.10
C SER A 99 -22.17 -3.45 12.47
N ALA A 100 -21.21 -3.74 11.61
CA ALA A 100 -20.22 -4.79 11.79
C ALA A 100 -18.80 -4.30 11.47
N LYS A 101 -17.79 -4.99 11.98
CA LYS A 101 -16.38 -4.70 11.66
C LYS A 101 -16.15 -4.81 10.15
N ILE A 102 -15.42 -3.84 9.59
CA ILE A 102 -14.98 -3.84 8.20
C ILE A 102 -13.48 -4.08 8.16
N SER A 103 -13.03 -5.07 7.39
CA SER A 103 -11.63 -5.45 7.31
C SER A 103 -11.26 -5.88 5.88
N ASP A 104 -10.00 -5.71 5.54
CA ASP A 104 -9.39 -6.18 4.30
C ASP A 104 -9.29 -7.72 4.17
N TRP A 105 -9.65 -8.45 5.24
CA TRP A 105 -9.81 -9.91 5.23
C TRP A 105 -11.17 -10.37 4.70
N GLN A 106 -12.13 -9.46 4.57
CA GLN A 106 -13.44 -9.79 4.08
C GLN A 106 -13.41 -10.02 2.57
N GLN A 107 -14.10 -11.05 2.11
CA GLN A 107 -14.15 -11.41 0.70
C GLN A 107 -15.04 -10.46 -0.11
N LYS A 108 -14.75 -10.36 -1.40
CA LYS A 108 -15.63 -9.70 -2.39
C LYS A 108 -17.04 -10.31 -2.30
N GLY A 109 -18.06 -9.44 -2.38
CA GLY A 109 -19.46 -9.83 -2.25
C GLY A 109 -20.01 -9.80 -0.83
N THR A 110 -19.16 -9.70 0.22
CA THR A 110 -19.61 -9.57 1.60
C THR A 110 -20.52 -8.36 1.78
N THR A 111 -21.67 -8.58 2.44
CA THR A 111 -22.65 -7.51 2.71
C THR A 111 -22.22 -6.69 3.91
N VAL A 112 -22.23 -5.38 3.74
CA VAL A 112 -21.94 -4.41 4.81
C VAL A 112 -23.19 -3.54 5.04
N ARG A 113 -23.53 -3.32 6.30
CA ARG A 113 -24.72 -2.52 6.71
C ARG A 113 -24.28 -1.28 7.45
N PHE A 114 -24.90 -0.17 7.10
CA PHE A 114 -24.70 1.14 7.73
C PHE A 114 -26.03 1.67 8.21
N ALA A 115 -26.17 1.92 9.51
CA ALA A 115 -27.41 2.40 10.11
C ALA A 115 -27.34 3.91 10.38
N VAL A 116 -28.42 4.61 10.09
CA VAL A 116 -28.63 6.01 10.50
C VAL A 116 -28.91 6.02 12.00
N LYS A 117 -28.00 6.61 12.79
CA LYS A 117 -28.13 6.64 14.26
C LYS A 117 -29.02 7.79 14.75
N THR A 118 -28.89 8.95 14.11
CA THR A 118 -29.68 10.16 14.41
C THR A 118 -30.54 10.53 13.23
N PRO A 119 -31.81 10.90 13.42
CA PRO A 119 -32.68 11.26 12.32
C PRO A 119 -32.11 12.45 11.54
N ILE A 120 -32.13 12.36 10.22
CA ILE A 120 -31.62 13.39 9.33
C ILE A 120 -32.79 14.18 8.75
N VAL A 121 -32.97 15.39 9.26
CA VAL A 121 -34.07 16.28 8.82
C VAL A 121 -33.55 17.21 7.74
N LYS A 122 -34.14 17.19 6.58
CA LYS A 122 -33.92 18.11 5.45
C LYS A 122 -35.25 18.83 5.10
N LYS A 123 -35.18 19.95 4.39
CA LYS A 123 -36.34 20.76 4.05
C LYS A 123 -37.49 19.98 3.38
N LYS A 124 -37.17 18.93 2.62
CA LYS A 124 -38.17 18.19 1.80
C LYS A 124 -38.40 16.74 2.27
N TYR A 125 -37.55 16.22 3.16
CA TYR A 125 -37.65 14.84 3.62
C TYR A 125 -36.95 14.65 4.97
N THR A 126 -37.41 13.64 5.69
CA THR A 126 -36.78 13.22 6.95
C THR A 126 -36.39 11.74 6.83
N ILE A 127 -35.14 11.43 7.11
CA ILE A 127 -34.66 10.05 7.20
C ILE A 127 -34.64 9.67 8.68
N PRO A 128 -35.54 8.75 9.13
CA PRO A 128 -35.59 8.36 10.53
C PRO A 128 -34.34 7.59 10.95
N ALA A 129 -34.04 7.64 12.24
CA ALA A 129 -33.09 6.73 12.86
C ALA A 129 -33.55 5.28 12.59
N GLY A 130 -32.57 4.37 12.43
CA GLY A 130 -32.83 2.97 12.07
C GLY A 130 -32.95 2.71 10.57
N THR A 131 -32.92 3.73 9.70
CA THR A 131 -32.72 3.52 8.26
C THR A 131 -31.38 2.86 8.01
N VAL A 132 -31.36 1.78 7.21
CA VAL A 132 -30.15 1.00 6.96
C VAL A 132 -29.76 1.10 5.49
N PHE A 133 -28.55 1.54 5.22
CA PHE A 133 -27.91 1.44 3.91
C PHE A 133 -27.19 0.10 3.81
N VAL A 134 -27.48 -0.67 2.77
CA VAL A 134 -26.90 -1.99 2.53
C VAL A 134 -25.94 -1.90 1.35
N GLY A 135 -24.70 -2.24 1.58
CA GLY A 135 -23.66 -2.26 0.58
C GLY A 135 -23.01 -3.61 0.44
N LYS A 136 -22.24 -3.78 -0.63
CA LYS A 136 -21.39 -4.93 -0.86
C LYS A 136 -19.94 -4.50 -1.03
N ILE A 137 -19.04 -5.33 -0.58
CA ILE A 137 -17.61 -5.18 -0.86
C ILE A 137 -17.40 -5.57 -2.32
N LEU A 138 -16.97 -4.62 -3.14
CA LEU A 138 -16.65 -4.84 -4.55
C LEU A 138 -15.26 -5.43 -4.72
N ASP A 139 -14.32 -4.97 -3.90
CA ASP A 139 -12.94 -5.40 -3.94
C ASP A 139 -12.31 -5.27 -2.56
N SER A 140 -11.40 -6.20 -2.24
CA SER A 140 -10.61 -6.16 -1.01
C SER A 140 -9.30 -6.89 -1.21
N HIS A 141 -8.22 -6.29 -0.72
CA HIS A 141 -6.93 -6.97 -0.67
C HIS A 141 -6.17 -6.60 0.60
N GLN A 142 -5.40 -7.55 1.07
CA GLN A 142 -4.51 -7.37 2.21
C GLN A 142 -3.31 -6.48 1.85
N PRO A 143 -2.59 -5.95 2.86
CA PRO A 143 -1.37 -5.21 2.65
C PRO A 143 -0.36 -5.98 1.81
N GLN A 144 0.17 -5.31 0.81
CA GLN A 144 1.17 -5.85 -0.10
C GLN A 144 2.58 -5.37 0.28
N ILE A 145 3.56 -6.00 -0.33
CA ILE A 145 4.96 -5.56 -0.31
C ILE A 145 5.02 -4.10 -0.82
N THR A 146 6.10 -3.38 -0.54
CA THR A 146 6.25 -1.95 -0.80
C THR A 146 5.49 -1.04 0.17
N CYS A 147 5.21 -1.52 1.38
CA CYS A 147 4.43 -0.80 2.39
C CYS A 147 3.06 -0.32 1.90
N ASN A 148 2.50 -0.97 0.88
CA ASN A 148 1.19 -0.64 0.37
C ASN A 148 0.13 -1.18 1.33
N GLY A 149 -0.76 -0.28 1.81
CA GLY A 149 -1.82 -0.66 2.75
C GLY A 149 -2.88 -1.55 2.12
N GLY A 150 -3.61 -2.28 2.97
CA GLY A 150 -4.79 -3.02 2.55
C GLY A 150 -5.83 -2.10 1.90
N LEU A 151 -6.75 -2.64 1.14
CA LEU A 151 -7.80 -1.93 0.44
C LEU A 151 -9.14 -2.60 0.70
N VAL A 152 -10.19 -1.80 0.89
CA VAL A 152 -11.59 -2.25 0.87
C VAL A 152 -12.40 -1.23 0.08
N VAL A 153 -13.12 -1.70 -0.94
CA VAL A 153 -14.00 -0.90 -1.79
C VAL A 153 -15.44 -1.30 -1.52
N ILE A 154 -16.27 -0.37 -1.07
CA ILE A 154 -17.65 -0.65 -0.70
C ILE A 154 -18.60 0.15 -1.60
N ARG A 155 -19.56 -0.54 -2.21
CA ARG A 155 -20.65 0.08 -2.96
C ARG A 155 -21.97 -0.17 -2.26
N ILE A 156 -22.73 0.88 -2.05
CA ILE A 156 -24.07 0.79 -1.45
C ILE A 156 -25.07 0.63 -2.59
N GLN A 157 -25.90 -0.41 -2.49
CA GLN A 157 -26.83 -0.83 -3.53
C GLN A 157 -28.29 -0.64 -3.15
N SER A 158 -28.60 -0.63 -1.86
CA SER A 158 -29.98 -0.45 -1.38
C SER A 158 -30.05 0.29 -0.05
N MET A 159 -31.20 0.84 0.22
CA MET A 159 -31.55 1.50 1.47
C MET A 159 -32.85 0.90 1.99
N ILE A 160 -32.87 0.46 3.24
CA ILE A 160 -34.06 -0.01 3.93
C ILE A 160 -34.65 1.19 4.67
N TYR A 161 -35.75 1.70 4.16
CA TYR A 161 -36.47 2.86 4.68
C TYR A 161 -37.85 2.46 5.11
N LYS A 162 -38.23 2.67 6.38
CA LYS A 162 -39.53 2.25 6.95
C LYS A 162 -39.93 0.80 6.63
N GLY A 163 -38.96 -0.11 6.58
CA GLY A 163 -39.19 -1.52 6.25
C GLY A 163 -39.20 -1.85 4.75
N GLN A 164 -39.21 -0.86 3.87
CA GLN A 164 -39.14 -1.04 2.43
C GLN A 164 -37.69 -0.99 1.93
N THR A 165 -37.35 -1.88 1.00
CA THR A 165 -36.03 -1.89 0.36
C THR A 165 -36.05 -1.08 -0.93
N ILE A 166 -35.38 0.03 -0.93
CA ILE A 166 -35.29 0.96 -2.06
C ILE A 166 -33.91 0.80 -2.71
N PRO A 167 -33.84 0.53 -4.02
CA PRO A 167 -32.57 0.50 -4.73
C PRO A 167 -31.95 1.88 -4.74
N VAL A 168 -30.69 1.99 -4.33
CA VAL A 168 -29.93 3.24 -4.32
C VAL A 168 -28.51 2.97 -4.81
N ASN A 169 -27.94 3.96 -5.47
CA ASN A 169 -26.55 3.93 -5.85
C ASN A 169 -25.80 4.98 -5.03
N ALA A 170 -24.97 4.53 -4.11
CA ALA A 170 -24.25 5.42 -3.23
C ALA A 170 -22.85 4.88 -2.91
N TYR A 171 -21.99 5.76 -2.47
CA TYR A 171 -20.63 5.44 -2.10
C TYR A 171 -20.21 6.12 -0.81
N VAL A 172 -19.16 5.61 -0.19
CA VAL A 172 -18.62 6.13 1.05
C VAL A 172 -17.61 7.24 0.74
N THR A 173 -17.79 8.39 1.39
CA THR A 173 -16.91 9.56 1.21
C THR A 173 -16.01 9.83 2.40
N LYS A 174 -16.43 9.41 3.60
CA LYS A 174 -15.62 9.55 4.82
C LYS A 174 -15.78 8.32 5.71
N ALA A 175 -14.71 7.93 6.39
CA ALA A 175 -14.71 6.96 7.48
C ALA A 175 -13.95 7.57 8.66
N ASN A 176 -14.55 7.59 9.86
CA ASN A 176 -13.94 8.18 11.06
C ASN A 176 -13.33 9.57 10.83
N SER A 177 -14.06 10.46 10.15
CA SER A 177 -13.65 11.82 9.77
C SER A 177 -12.54 11.91 8.70
N GLN A 178 -11.92 10.81 8.30
CA GLN A 178 -10.97 10.78 7.20
C GLN A 178 -11.69 10.73 5.85
N LYS A 179 -11.25 11.56 4.91
CA LYS A 179 -11.79 11.56 3.54
C LYS A 179 -11.34 10.30 2.80
N ILE A 180 -12.29 9.64 2.14
CA ILE A 180 -12.05 8.49 1.29
C ILE A 180 -12.07 8.97 -0.17
N PHE A 181 -11.03 8.64 -0.92
CA PHE A 181 -10.92 8.98 -2.32
C PHE A 181 -11.40 7.82 -3.20
N LEU A 182 -12.27 8.10 -4.15
CA LEU A 182 -12.85 7.14 -5.09
C LEU A 182 -13.39 5.87 -4.43
N ASN A 183 -14.07 6.01 -3.29
CA ASN A 183 -14.65 4.89 -2.53
C ASN A 183 -13.63 3.84 -2.03
N ASN A 184 -12.34 4.16 -2.05
CA ASN A 184 -11.26 3.26 -1.66
C ASN A 184 -10.87 3.51 -0.20
N ILE A 185 -11.28 2.63 0.69
CA ILE A 185 -10.83 2.62 2.08
C ILE A 185 -9.46 1.95 2.11
N LYS A 186 -8.41 2.72 2.35
CA LYS A 186 -7.03 2.24 2.35
C LYS A 186 -6.48 2.18 3.75
N GLY A 187 -5.72 1.13 4.02
CA GLY A 187 -4.85 1.06 5.19
C GLY A 187 -3.67 2.03 5.08
N ASP A 188 -3.03 2.28 6.20
CA ASP A 188 -1.92 3.22 6.27
C ASP A 188 -0.75 2.79 5.41
N ARG A 189 -0.19 3.74 4.68
CA ARG A 189 1.09 3.56 4.00
C ARG A 189 2.20 3.78 5.03
N THR A 190 2.88 2.71 5.39
CA THR A 190 3.85 2.73 6.49
C THR A 190 5.30 2.90 6.02
N TYR A 191 5.55 3.18 4.73
CA TYR A 191 6.90 3.24 4.17
C TYR A 191 7.83 4.19 4.94
N LEU A 192 7.44 5.44 5.11
CA LEU A 192 8.25 6.43 5.83
C LEU A 192 8.45 6.05 7.30
N GLN A 193 7.39 5.57 7.97
CA GLN A 193 7.47 5.14 9.36
C GLN A 193 8.37 3.91 9.50
N THR A 194 8.29 2.96 8.57
CA THR A 194 9.11 1.74 8.57
C THR A 194 10.56 2.08 8.30
N THR A 195 10.84 2.94 7.33
CA THR A 195 12.17 3.45 7.04
C THR A 195 12.78 4.11 8.27
N TRP A 196 12.01 5.00 8.93
CA TRP A 196 12.46 5.67 10.14
C TRP A 196 12.71 4.70 11.30
N LYS A 197 11.80 3.76 11.55
CA LYS A 197 11.97 2.75 12.59
C LYS A 197 13.19 1.85 12.34
N LYS A 198 13.38 1.42 11.10
CA LYS A 198 14.54 0.61 10.73
C LYS A 198 15.85 1.40 10.75
N GLY A 199 15.79 2.73 10.56
CA GLY A 199 16.92 3.63 10.72
C GLY A 199 17.33 3.90 12.17
N ASN A 200 16.51 3.58 13.14
CA ASN A 200 16.79 3.90 14.54
C ASN A 200 17.95 3.11 15.17
N TRP A 201 18.20 1.88 14.74
CA TRP A 201 19.29 1.09 15.31
C TRP A 201 20.66 1.71 15.04
N GLY A 202 20.90 2.21 13.84
CA GLY A 202 22.13 2.91 13.49
C GLY A 202 22.32 4.18 14.31
N ARG A 203 21.24 4.95 14.50
CA ARG A 203 21.25 6.13 15.35
C ARG A 203 21.52 5.79 16.82
N THR A 204 20.89 4.73 17.33
CA THR A 204 21.13 4.26 18.70
C THR A 204 22.59 3.83 18.89
N LEU A 205 23.13 3.11 17.92
CA LEU A 205 24.52 2.68 17.94
C LEU A 205 25.48 3.88 17.85
N PHE A 206 25.21 4.83 16.96
CA PHE A 206 25.95 6.08 16.86
C PHE A 206 26.00 6.82 18.19
N ASN A 207 24.85 6.99 18.87
CA ASN A 207 24.78 7.65 20.16
C ASN A 207 25.61 6.93 21.24
N LYS A 208 25.57 5.59 21.26
CA LYS A 208 26.41 4.80 22.18
C LYS A 208 27.91 4.98 21.87
N MET A 209 28.28 4.98 20.59
CA MET A 209 29.68 5.18 20.20
C MET A 209 30.12 6.61 20.49
N MET A 210 29.28 7.60 20.33
CA MET A 210 29.53 8.99 20.71
C MET A 210 29.79 9.13 22.21
N THR A 211 28.99 8.47 23.04
CA THR A 211 29.21 8.44 24.51
C THR A 211 30.57 7.79 24.86
N LEU A 212 30.91 6.69 24.19
CA LEU A 212 32.23 6.06 24.38
C LEU A 212 33.39 6.98 23.94
N THR A 213 33.22 7.70 22.83
CA THR A 213 34.18 8.68 22.33
C THR A 213 34.45 9.76 23.39
N VAL A 214 33.37 10.31 23.98
CA VAL A 214 33.49 11.36 25.03
C VAL A 214 34.18 10.80 26.26
N ASN A 215 33.80 9.61 26.71
CA ASN A 215 34.42 8.97 27.89
C ASN A 215 35.93 8.69 27.68
N LEU A 216 36.31 8.18 26.50
CA LEU A 216 37.71 7.93 26.18
C LEU A 216 38.50 9.22 26.00
N GLY A 217 37.88 10.27 25.47
CA GLY A 217 38.51 11.58 25.28
C GLY A 217 38.74 12.34 26.56
N GLY A 218 37.95 12.05 27.62
CA GLY A 218 38.11 12.65 28.95
C GLY A 218 39.21 12.02 29.81
N ASP A 219 39.71 10.85 29.41
CA ASP A 219 40.78 10.14 30.13
C ASP A 219 42.10 10.31 29.37
N GLY A 220 43.04 10.98 29.92
CA GLY A 220 44.32 11.34 29.28
C GLY A 220 45.13 10.14 28.77
N SER A 221 44.93 8.94 29.35
CA SER A 221 45.65 7.72 28.92
C SER A 221 45.01 7.06 27.69
N THR A 222 43.71 7.29 27.44
CA THR A 222 42.93 6.64 26.36
C THR A 222 42.52 7.59 25.24
N PHE A 223 42.94 8.87 25.29
CA PHE A 223 42.56 9.92 24.33
C PHE A 223 42.84 9.52 22.88
N ILE A 224 43.93 8.83 22.60
CA ILE A 224 44.31 8.37 21.23
C ILE A 224 43.28 7.39 20.66
N LEU A 225 42.52 6.70 21.50
CA LEU A 225 41.49 5.73 21.08
C LEU A 225 40.13 6.36 20.85
N SER A 226 39.94 7.62 21.26
CA SER A 226 38.64 8.30 21.19
C SER A 226 38.05 8.43 19.78
N PRO A 227 38.81 8.62 18.67
CA PRO A 227 38.20 8.77 17.34
C PRO A 227 37.64 7.46 16.78
N PHE A 228 38.06 6.29 17.24
CA PHE A 228 37.63 5.01 16.68
C PHE A 228 36.15 4.70 16.90
N PRO A 229 35.56 4.83 18.09
CA PRO A 229 34.14 4.62 18.30
C PRO A 229 33.30 5.60 17.46
N LEU A 230 33.72 6.85 17.33
CA LEU A 230 33.04 7.85 16.53
C LEU A 230 33.02 7.45 15.04
N ALA A 231 34.17 7.06 14.48
CA ALA A 231 34.28 6.63 13.11
C ALA A 231 33.40 5.40 12.84
N TYR A 232 33.46 4.40 13.72
CA TYR A 232 32.63 3.20 13.63
C TYR A 232 31.13 3.53 13.68
N GLY A 233 30.72 4.35 14.66
CA GLY A 233 29.34 4.79 14.80
C GLY A 233 28.81 5.53 13.57
N THR A 234 29.65 6.39 12.98
CA THR A 234 29.31 7.14 11.75
C THR A 234 29.12 6.22 10.55
N ILE A 235 30.03 5.26 10.35
CA ILE A 235 29.91 4.26 9.28
C ILE A 235 28.63 3.44 9.44
N CYS A 236 28.33 2.94 10.64
CA CYS A 236 27.12 2.18 10.92
C CYS A 236 25.85 3.01 10.69
N LEU A 237 25.85 4.29 11.06
CA LEU A 237 24.74 5.19 10.78
C LEU A 237 24.53 5.39 9.27
N GLY A 238 25.61 5.60 8.52
CA GLY A 238 25.59 5.74 7.07
C GLY A 238 25.04 4.49 6.38
N LEU A 239 25.57 3.32 6.70
CA LEU A 239 25.10 2.05 6.17
C LEU A 239 23.61 1.81 6.50
N ASN A 240 23.21 2.07 7.73
CA ASN A 240 21.82 1.91 8.12
C ASN A 240 20.89 2.89 7.39
N THR A 241 21.32 4.11 7.15
CA THR A 241 20.55 5.11 6.40
C THR A 241 20.35 4.68 4.95
N LEU A 242 21.36 4.09 4.33
CA LEU A 242 21.28 3.57 2.96
C LEU A 242 20.43 2.30 2.86
N THR A 243 20.51 1.40 3.83
CA THR A 243 19.81 0.12 3.80
C THR A 243 18.37 0.18 4.30
N SER A 244 18.02 1.16 5.16
CA SER A 244 16.66 1.29 5.72
C SER A 244 15.57 1.46 4.66
N PRO A 245 15.72 2.28 3.60
CA PRO A 245 14.72 2.39 2.55
C PRO A 245 14.52 1.07 1.81
N ILE A 246 15.63 0.35 1.53
CA ILE A 246 15.58 -0.96 0.86
C ILE A 246 14.82 -1.97 1.72
N CYS A 247 15.14 -2.05 3.00
CA CYS A 247 14.44 -2.92 3.93
C CYS A 247 12.96 -2.52 4.11
N ALA A 248 12.64 -1.23 4.06
CA ALA A 248 11.26 -0.76 4.14
C ALA A 248 10.46 -1.10 2.88
N PHE A 249 11.13 -1.16 1.71
CA PHE A 249 10.50 -1.56 0.46
C PHE A 249 9.90 -2.97 0.52
N PHE A 250 10.55 -3.90 1.21
CA PHE A 250 10.05 -5.27 1.40
C PHE A 250 9.06 -5.41 2.57
N ALA A 251 8.78 -4.35 3.30
CA ALA A 251 7.79 -4.39 4.38
C ALA A 251 6.37 -4.31 3.82
N LYS A 252 5.42 -4.89 4.55
CA LYS A 252 3.98 -4.79 4.26
C LYS A 252 3.42 -3.50 4.86
N GLY A 253 2.40 -2.94 4.21
CA GLY A 253 1.66 -1.78 4.72
C GLY A 253 0.71 -2.11 5.87
N GLY A 254 -0.07 -1.13 6.30
CA GLY A 254 -1.08 -1.29 7.35
C GLY A 254 -2.34 -2.01 6.87
N HIS A 255 -2.94 -2.80 7.74
CA HIS A 255 -4.24 -3.43 7.49
C HIS A 255 -5.39 -2.42 7.61
N VAL A 256 -6.45 -2.64 6.83
CA VAL A 256 -7.73 -1.97 7.05
C VAL A 256 -8.48 -2.73 8.13
N SER A 257 -8.75 -2.07 9.25
CA SER A 257 -9.56 -2.63 10.33
C SER A 257 -10.38 -1.52 10.97
N ILE A 258 -11.66 -1.45 10.60
CA ILE A 258 -12.60 -0.45 11.11
C ILE A 258 -13.58 -1.17 12.05
N PRO A 259 -13.60 -0.85 13.34
CA PRO A 259 -14.50 -1.48 14.30
C PRO A 259 -15.97 -1.18 13.98
N ALA A 260 -16.87 -2.02 14.47
CA ALA A 260 -18.30 -1.73 14.47
C ALA A 260 -18.58 -0.45 15.24
N GLY A 261 -19.59 0.30 14.83
CA GLY A 261 -19.94 1.58 15.46
C GLY A 261 -19.13 2.79 14.96
N SER A 262 -18.25 2.60 13.98
CA SER A 262 -17.50 3.72 13.38
C SER A 262 -18.41 4.60 12.52
N LYS A 263 -18.11 5.91 12.51
CA LYS A 263 -18.86 6.90 11.74
C LYS A 263 -18.46 6.90 10.28
N PHE A 264 -19.43 6.89 9.39
CA PHE A 264 -19.25 6.99 7.95
C PHE A 264 -20.09 8.10 7.36
N THR A 265 -19.67 8.66 6.25
CA THR A 265 -20.48 9.56 5.43
C THR A 265 -20.74 8.88 4.09
N VAL A 266 -21.99 8.63 3.80
CA VAL A 266 -22.46 8.06 2.54
C VAL A 266 -22.97 9.18 1.66
N ARG A 267 -22.67 9.15 0.37
CA ARG A 267 -23.13 10.10 -0.64
C ARG A 267 -23.87 9.37 -1.74
N LEU A 268 -25.09 9.81 -2.03
CA LEU A 268 -25.84 9.30 -3.18
C LEU A 268 -25.18 9.73 -4.49
N GLN A 269 -25.04 8.80 -5.40
CA GLN A 269 -24.59 9.06 -6.76
C GLN A 269 -25.80 9.41 -7.65
N ASP A 270 -26.88 8.67 -7.52
CA ASP A 270 -28.11 8.84 -8.26
C ASP A 270 -29.24 9.30 -7.35
N PRO A 271 -30.30 9.95 -7.88
CA PRO A 271 -31.45 10.33 -7.09
C PRO A 271 -32.20 9.10 -6.57
N ALA A 272 -32.63 9.13 -5.33
CA ALA A 272 -33.49 8.10 -4.73
C ALA A 272 -34.92 8.66 -4.49
N TYR A 273 -35.91 7.79 -4.51
CA TYR A 273 -37.29 8.14 -4.30
C TYR A 273 -37.82 7.40 -3.06
N ILE A 274 -38.43 8.12 -2.13
CA ILE A 274 -38.96 7.61 -0.86
C ILE A 274 -40.42 8.03 -0.70
N ASP A 275 -41.20 7.26 0.11
CA ASP A 275 -42.57 7.56 0.51
C ASP A 275 -42.65 8.10 1.94
#